data_30fcd954b31f7754056cfa3e72659c3c
#
_entry.id   30fcd954b31f7754056cfa3e72659c3c
#
_cell.length_a   1.000
_cell.length_b   1.000
_cell.length_c   1.000
_cell.angle_alpha   90.00
_cell.angle_beta   90.00
_cell.angle_gamma   90.00
#
_symmetry.space_group_name_H-M   'P 1'
#
loop_
_entity.id
_entity.type
_entity.pdbx_description
1 polymer ?
#
loop_
_entity_poly.entity_id
_entity_poly.type
_entity_poly.pdbx_seq_one_letter_code
_entity_poly.pdbx_strand_id
1 'polypeptide(L)'
;MTSEGSVWRRSLASSIAPAYAANRKVAAIVVAGSTSRGIADRYSDIELGVFWHEPPNAEERKAAFHAAGGTDWTPYSFNDLELGEWSEEFLVHGVKLDLIHHTVATTNRLMDDVLVRCDTAAPKQHLLSAIQHAIPLAGADLLEAWQVRLNHYTDELARAMVRGHLSFGPELWLEMLAERGEILPLYDVFCKIGYVLLAVLLGLNRRYHPGDKWVDQTVASLRYAPPQFVSRLNSAFHLDPITGVQVMNGLVEEVIVLVETHMPEIDTSQARERVEKRRLLWYGPPPTVLL
;
A
#
# COMPACT_ATOMS: atom_id res chain seq x y z
N MET A 1 -19.21 -9.73 -5.79
CA MET A 1 -19.74 -9.35 -7.13
C MET A 1 -18.89 -8.22 -7.68
N THR A 2 -18.55 -8.27 -8.97
CA THR A 2 -17.79 -7.19 -9.64
C THR A 2 -18.69 -5.97 -9.82
N SER A 3 -18.21 -4.77 -9.45
CA SER A 3 -18.98 -3.54 -9.63
C SER A 3 -19.20 -3.21 -11.11
N GLU A 4 -20.33 -2.58 -11.44
CA GLU A 4 -20.59 -2.08 -12.78
C GLU A 4 -19.48 -1.13 -13.25
N GLY A 5 -18.98 -0.31 -12.34
CA GLY A 5 -17.84 0.56 -12.56
C GLY A 5 -16.57 -0.16 -13.05
N SER A 6 -16.32 -1.36 -12.53
CA SER A 6 -15.19 -2.18 -12.98
C SER A 6 -15.44 -2.83 -14.34
N VAL A 7 -16.68 -3.23 -14.63
CA VAL A 7 -17.04 -3.91 -15.91
C VAL A 7 -16.76 -3.01 -17.11
N TRP A 8 -17.31 -1.80 -17.14
CA TRP A 8 -17.11 -0.91 -18.27
C TRP A 8 -15.67 -0.38 -18.37
N ARG A 9 -14.98 -0.17 -17.22
CA ARG A 9 -13.56 0.23 -17.24
C ARG A 9 -12.66 -0.84 -17.82
N ARG A 10 -12.91 -2.11 -17.53
CA ARG A 10 -12.21 -3.24 -18.19
C ARG A 10 -12.44 -3.24 -19.69
N SER A 11 -13.67 -2.99 -20.15
CA SER A 11 -13.99 -2.90 -21.58
C SER A 11 -13.23 -1.76 -22.26
N LEU A 12 -13.17 -0.57 -21.63
CA LEU A 12 -12.40 0.55 -22.15
C LEU A 12 -10.89 0.25 -22.15
N ALA A 13 -10.35 -0.33 -21.07
CA ALA A 13 -8.95 -0.78 -21.02
C ALA A 13 -8.61 -1.76 -22.15
N SER A 14 -9.51 -2.72 -22.41
CA SER A 14 -9.34 -3.69 -23.50
C SER A 14 -9.36 -3.03 -24.89
N SER A 15 -10.09 -1.95 -25.09
CA SER A 15 -10.11 -1.22 -26.37
C SER A 15 -8.84 -0.39 -26.60
N ILE A 16 -8.15 -0.01 -25.54
CA ILE A 16 -6.92 0.81 -25.56
C ILE A 16 -5.67 -0.07 -25.72
N ALA A 17 -5.66 -1.25 -25.11
CA ALA A 17 -4.50 -2.14 -25.09
C ALA A 17 -3.85 -2.40 -26.46
N PRO A 18 -4.59 -2.57 -27.59
CA PRO A 18 -3.99 -2.75 -28.90
C PRO A 18 -3.06 -1.62 -29.34
N ALA A 19 -3.28 -0.37 -28.90
CA ALA A 19 -2.43 0.77 -29.23
C ALA A 19 -1.00 0.59 -28.67
N TYR A 20 -0.87 0.01 -27.49
CA TYR A 20 0.42 -0.32 -26.89
C TYR A 20 0.98 -1.64 -27.40
N ALA A 21 0.13 -2.66 -27.59
CA ALA A 21 0.54 -3.97 -28.08
C ALA A 21 1.09 -3.96 -29.51
N ALA A 22 0.80 -2.92 -30.31
CA ALA A 22 1.36 -2.73 -31.65
C ALA A 22 2.89 -2.54 -31.62
N ASN A 23 3.47 -2.09 -30.52
CA ASN A 23 4.92 -2.00 -30.38
C ASN A 23 5.51 -3.36 -29.96
N ARG A 24 6.41 -3.90 -30.79
CA ARG A 24 7.04 -5.22 -30.57
C ARG A 24 7.90 -5.30 -29.30
N LYS A 25 8.27 -4.17 -28.70
CA LYS A 25 8.99 -4.11 -27.42
C LYS A 25 8.06 -4.34 -26.24
N VAL A 26 6.74 -4.25 -26.39
CA VAL A 26 5.79 -4.51 -25.32
C VAL A 26 5.64 -6.02 -25.11
N ALA A 27 5.94 -6.47 -23.90
CA ALA A 27 5.87 -7.87 -23.49
C ALA A 27 4.50 -8.22 -22.91
N ALA A 28 3.91 -7.31 -22.12
CA ALA A 28 2.59 -7.53 -21.52
C ALA A 28 1.91 -6.17 -21.24
N ILE A 29 0.57 -6.22 -21.21
CA ILE A 29 -0.29 -5.11 -20.81
C ILE A 29 -1.32 -5.69 -19.85
N VAL A 30 -1.53 -5.00 -18.74
CA VAL A 30 -2.47 -5.42 -17.71
C VAL A 30 -3.35 -4.27 -17.26
N VAL A 31 -4.56 -4.56 -16.81
CA VAL A 31 -5.35 -3.65 -15.99
C VAL A 31 -5.17 -4.02 -14.53
N ALA A 32 -4.94 -3.03 -13.69
CA ALA A 32 -4.64 -3.17 -12.26
C ALA A 32 -5.67 -2.42 -11.38
N GLY A 33 -5.31 -2.19 -10.14
CA GLY A 33 -6.00 -1.34 -9.18
C GLY A 33 -7.42 -1.78 -8.83
N SER A 34 -8.28 -0.80 -8.60
CA SER A 34 -9.68 -1.01 -8.23
C SER A 34 -10.48 -1.69 -9.35
N THR A 35 -10.13 -1.40 -10.59
CA THR A 35 -10.75 -2.00 -11.78
C THR A 35 -10.51 -3.50 -11.86
N SER A 36 -9.27 -3.96 -11.67
CA SER A 36 -8.95 -5.40 -11.70
C SER A 36 -9.57 -6.15 -10.51
N ARG A 37 -9.62 -5.52 -9.36
CA ARG A 37 -10.21 -6.08 -8.14
C ARG A 37 -11.74 -6.10 -8.13
N GLY A 38 -12.39 -5.46 -9.11
CA GLY A 38 -13.85 -5.46 -9.22
C GLY A 38 -14.56 -4.50 -8.25
N ILE A 39 -13.86 -3.52 -7.70
CA ILE A 39 -14.35 -2.58 -6.67
C ILE A 39 -14.34 -1.12 -7.14
N ALA A 40 -14.10 -0.86 -8.42
CA ALA A 40 -14.08 0.50 -8.95
C ALA A 40 -15.40 1.23 -8.72
N ASP A 41 -15.32 2.48 -8.26
CA ASP A 41 -16.42 3.39 -8.01
C ASP A 41 -16.37 4.62 -8.94
N ARG A 42 -17.18 5.64 -8.63
CA ARG A 42 -17.25 6.88 -9.42
C ARG A 42 -15.97 7.72 -9.39
N TYR A 43 -15.09 7.52 -8.42
CA TYR A 43 -13.82 8.25 -8.26
C TYR A 43 -12.64 7.47 -8.84
N SER A 44 -12.86 6.21 -9.26
CA SER A 44 -11.82 5.36 -9.77
C SER A 44 -11.42 5.75 -11.20
N ASP A 45 -10.14 5.84 -11.45
CA ASP A 45 -9.50 5.90 -12.76
C ASP A 45 -9.30 4.49 -13.34
N ILE A 46 -8.56 4.38 -14.45
CA ILE A 46 -8.14 3.10 -15.03
C ILE A 46 -6.62 3.03 -14.92
N GLU A 47 -6.13 2.11 -14.10
CA GLU A 47 -4.70 1.85 -13.95
C GLU A 47 -4.26 0.77 -14.94
N LEU A 48 -3.29 1.10 -15.82
CA LEU A 48 -2.69 0.19 -16.76
C LEU A 48 -1.20 -0.01 -16.46
N GLY A 49 -0.77 -1.26 -16.37
CA GLY A 49 0.64 -1.63 -16.39
C GLY A 49 1.08 -2.04 -17.79
N VAL A 50 2.14 -1.42 -18.31
CA VAL A 50 2.75 -1.77 -19.60
C VAL A 50 4.17 -2.26 -19.36
N PHE A 51 4.42 -3.52 -19.67
CA PHE A 51 5.72 -4.16 -19.44
C PHE A 51 6.49 -4.31 -20.75
N TRP A 52 7.73 -3.88 -20.75
CA TRP A 52 8.58 -3.75 -21.92
C TRP A 52 9.76 -4.71 -21.88
N HIS A 53 10.17 -5.27 -23.02
CA HIS A 53 11.43 -6.00 -23.13
C HIS A 53 12.64 -5.07 -22.95
N GLU A 54 12.53 -3.83 -23.46
CA GLU A 54 13.56 -2.79 -23.40
C GLU A 54 12.92 -1.45 -22.96
N PRO A 55 13.65 -0.54 -22.33
CA PRO A 55 13.11 0.75 -21.91
C PRO A 55 12.42 1.50 -23.08
N PRO A 56 11.17 1.97 -22.89
CA PRO A 56 10.50 2.79 -23.89
C PRO A 56 11.12 4.18 -23.95
N ASN A 57 11.19 4.77 -25.13
CA ASN A 57 11.45 6.19 -25.26
C ASN A 57 10.14 7.00 -25.26
N ALA A 58 10.26 8.34 -25.17
CA ALA A 58 9.10 9.23 -25.12
C ALA A 58 8.23 9.16 -26.39
N GLU A 59 8.83 8.98 -27.55
CA GLU A 59 8.11 8.91 -28.83
C GLU A 59 7.30 7.62 -28.95
N GLU A 60 7.83 6.50 -28.47
CA GLU A 60 7.11 5.21 -28.43
C GLU A 60 5.87 5.31 -27.54
N ARG A 61 5.97 5.90 -26.35
CA ARG A 61 4.83 6.11 -25.44
C ARG A 61 3.82 7.08 -26.05
N LYS A 62 4.29 8.19 -26.62
CA LYS A 62 3.44 9.19 -27.26
C LYS A 62 2.70 8.66 -28.49
N ALA A 63 3.34 7.79 -29.27
CA ALA A 63 2.70 7.15 -30.41
C ALA A 63 1.54 6.25 -29.96
N ALA A 64 1.71 5.47 -28.87
CA ALA A 64 0.66 4.64 -28.30
C ALA A 64 -0.49 5.49 -27.72
N PHE A 65 -0.16 6.58 -27.03
CA PHE A 65 -1.14 7.56 -26.54
C PHE A 65 -2.03 8.11 -27.68
N HIS A 66 -1.42 8.56 -28.81
CA HIS A 66 -2.19 9.03 -29.97
C HIS A 66 -3.05 7.92 -30.60
N ALA A 67 -2.51 6.71 -30.73
CA ALA A 67 -3.22 5.57 -31.29
C ALA A 67 -4.40 5.14 -30.39
N ALA A 68 -4.30 5.36 -29.07
CA ALA A 68 -5.38 5.15 -28.11
C ALA A 68 -6.50 6.21 -28.16
N GLY A 69 -6.34 7.27 -28.96
CA GLY A 69 -7.26 8.40 -28.97
C GLY A 69 -7.17 9.28 -27.74
N GLY A 70 -6.01 9.32 -27.10
CA GLY A 70 -5.76 10.08 -25.88
C GLY A 70 -5.77 11.59 -26.07
N THR A 71 -6.22 12.30 -25.03
CA THR A 71 -6.13 13.77 -24.89
C THR A 71 -5.48 14.10 -23.56
N ASP A 72 -4.97 15.32 -23.42
CA ASP A 72 -4.42 15.86 -22.16
C ASP A 72 -3.27 14.99 -21.57
N TRP A 73 -2.31 14.62 -22.43
CA TRP A 73 -1.19 13.79 -22.03
C TRP A 73 -0.23 14.51 -21.07
N THR A 74 -0.04 13.93 -19.90
CA THR A 74 0.87 14.41 -18.87
C THR A 74 1.88 13.31 -18.55
N PRO A 75 3.11 13.38 -19.07
CA PRO A 75 4.18 12.49 -18.62
C PRO A 75 4.66 12.97 -17.26
N TYR A 76 4.67 12.08 -16.27
CA TYR A 76 5.34 12.35 -15.03
C TYR A 76 6.83 12.12 -15.19
N SER A 77 7.62 13.14 -14.86
CA SER A 77 9.09 13.07 -14.87
C SER A 77 9.67 12.40 -13.62
N PHE A 78 8.83 11.84 -12.78
CA PHE A 78 9.28 11.00 -11.70
C PHE A 78 9.73 9.66 -12.28
N ASN A 79 10.95 9.67 -12.82
CA ASN A 79 11.75 8.48 -12.80
C ASN A 79 11.98 8.18 -11.33
N ASP A 80 11.17 7.33 -10.72
CA ASP A 80 11.60 6.65 -9.54
C ASP A 80 12.76 5.76 -9.97
N LEU A 81 13.99 6.30 -9.83
CA LEU A 81 15.21 5.61 -10.23
C LEU A 81 15.35 4.27 -9.51
N GLU A 82 14.81 4.16 -8.31
CA GLU A 82 14.82 2.95 -7.51
C GLU A 82 13.85 1.90 -8.08
N LEU A 83 12.64 2.32 -8.45
CA LEU A 83 11.66 1.44 -9.08
C LEU A 83 11.93 1.24 -10.57
N GLY A 84 12.67 2.15 -11.25
CA GLY A 84 12.88 2.08 -12.69
C GLY A 84 11.57 2.19 -13.47
N GLU A 85 10.74 3.16 -13.07
CA GLU A 85 9.38 3.39 -13.53
C GLU A 85 9.29 4.62 -14.42
N TRP A 86 8.47 4.54 -15.46
CA TRP A 86 7.94 5.70 -16.18
C TRP A 86 6.44 5.72 -15.99
N SER A 87 5.89 6.87 -15.68
CA SER A 87 4.45 7.03 -15.55
C SER A 87 3.91 8.17 -16.40
N GLU A 88 2.66 8.03 -16.80
CA GLU A 88 1.94 9.04 -17.59
C GLU A 88 0.45 8.94 -17.30
N GLU A 89 -0.24 10.06 -17.42
CA GLU A 89 -1.70 10.10 -17.39
C GLU A 89 -2.26 10.81 -18.61
N PHE A 90 -3.46 10.41 -19.01
CA PHE A 90 -4.23 11.06 -20.07
C PHE A 90 -5.70 10.69 -20.01
N LEU A 91 -6.51 11.33 -20.84
CA LEU A 91 -7.93 11.04 -20.94
C LEU A 91 -8.25 10.30 -22.24
N VAL A 92 -9.14 9.30 -22.16
CA VAL A 92 -9.79 8.67 -23.32
C VAL A 92 -11.30 8.74 -23.08
N HIS A 93 -12.04 9.36 -24.00
CA HIS A 93 -13.48 9.62 -23.85
C HIS A 93 -13.83 10.33 -22.51
N GLY A 94 -12.94 11.18 -22.00
CA GLY A 94 -13.13 11.88 -20.73
C GLY A 94 -12.88 11.03 -19.48
N VAL A 95 -12.42 9.79 -19.62
CA VAL A 95 -12.03 8.93 -18.51
C VAL A 95 -10.52 9.00 -18.32
N LYS A 96 -10.08 9.22 -17.07
CA LYS A 96 -8.66 9.26 -16.72
C LYS A 96 -8.06 7.86 -16.75
N LEU A 97 -6.90 7.76 -17.39
CA LEU A 97 -6.02 6.60 -17.38
C LEU A 97 -4.70 6.99 -16.71
N ASP A 98 -4.24 6.15 -15.81
CA ASP A 98 -2.91 6.19 -15.22
C ASP A 98 -2.11 4.98 -15.75
N LEU A 99 -1.01 5.27 -16.42
CA LEU A 99 -0.15 4.24 -16.99
C LEU A 99 1.19 4.20 -16.26
N ILE A 100 1.59 3.00 -15.92
CA ILE A 100 2.88 2.71 -15.32
C ILE A 100 3.62 1.77 -16.26
N HIS A 101 4.84 2.16 -16.63
CA HIS A 101 5.71 1.42 -17.52
C HIS A 101 6.92 0.89 -16.76
N HIS A 102 7.16 -0.43 -16.85
CA HIS A 102 8.35 -1.09 -16.37
C HIS A 102 8.98 -1.95 -17.46
N THR A 103 10.27 -2.26 -17.35
CA THR A 103 10.82 -3.36 -18.12
C THR A 103 10.56 -4.68 -17.40
N VAL A 104 10.50 -5.78 -18.17
CA VAL A 104 10.44 -7.15 -17.61
C VAL A 104 11.62 -7.40 -16.67
N ALA A 105 12.82 -6.93 -17.04
CA ALA A 105 14.02 -7.08 -16.21
C ALA A 105 13.87 -6.34 -14.87
N THR A 106 13.38 -5.09 -14.89
CA THR A 106 13.13 -4.32 -13.67
C THR A 106 12.09 -4.99 -12.79
N THR A 107 10.96 -5.43 -13.38
CA THR A 107 9.91 -6.13 -12.63
C THR A 107 10.43 -7.38 -11.94
N ASN A 108 11.21 -8.20 -12.65
CA ASN A 108 11.82 -9.40 -12.08
C ASN A 108 12.78 -9.06 -10.93
N ARG A 109 13.61 -8.02 -11.07
CA ARG A 109 14.50 -7.54 -10.02
C ARG A 109 13.74 -7.11 -8.77
N LEU A 110 12.66 -6.32 -8.94
CA LEU A 110 11.83 -5.86 -7.82
C LEU A 110 11.11 -7.03 -7.12
N MET A 111 10.68 -8.04 -7.89
CA MET A 111 10.14 -9.28 -7.31
C MET A 111 11.20 -10.04 -6.50
N ASP A 112 12.45 -10.11 -7.00
CA ASP A 112 13.56 -10.75 -6.26
C ASP A 112 13.93 -9.95 -5.01
N ASP A 113 13.88 -8.61 -5.06
CA ASP A 113 14.10 -7.75 -3.88
C ASP A 113 13.14 -8.15 -2.75
N VAL A 114 11.87 -8.30 -3.07
CA VAL A 114 10.83 -8.61 -2.07
C VAL A 114 10.84 -10.09 -1.69
N LEU A 115 10.80 -11.00 -2.68
CA LEU A 115 10.59 -12.44 -2.42
C LEU A 115 11.84 -13.14 -1.89
N VAL A 116 13.03 -12.68 -2.32
CA VAL A 116 14.32 -13.34 -1.98
C VAL A 116 15.08 -12.54 -0.93
N ARG A 117 15.14 -11.22 -1.07
CA ARG A 117 15.87 -10.35 -0.13
C ARG A 117 14.99 -9.81 1.00
N CYS A 118 13.69 -10.13 1.01
CA CYS A 118 12.72 -9.70 2.02
C CYS A 118 12.64 -8.17 2.18
N ASP A 119 12.76 -7.43 1.07
CA ASP A 119 12.60 -5.99 1.08
C ASP A 119 11.14 -5.61 1.38
N THR A 120 10.93 -4.83 2.41
CA THR A 120 9.60 -4.45 2.91
C THR A 120 9.15 -3.07 2.45
N ALA A 121 9.89 -2.41 1.55
CA ALA A 121 9.57 -1.08 1.07
C ALA A 121 8.17 -1.03 0.43
N ALA A 122 7.32 -0.11 0.91
CA ALA A 122 5.93 0.00 0.50
C ALA A 122 5.74 0.13 -1.02
N PRO A 123 6.51 0.92 -1.78
CA PRO A 123 6.35 1.04 -3.23
C PRO A 123 6.53 -0.32 -3.95
N LYS A 124 7.50 -1.14 -3.54
CA LYS A 124 7.70 -2.48 -4.10
C LYS A 124 6.54 -3.41 -3.75
N GLN A 125 6.05 -3.35 -2.51
CA GLN A 125 4.88 -4.13 -2.08
C GLN A 125 3.63 -3.74 -2.89
N HIS A 126 3.42 -2.44 -3.16
CA HIS A 126 2.30 -1.95 -3.99
C HIS A 126 2.35 -2.51 -5.40
N LEU A 127 3.52 -2.48 -6.05
CA LEU A 127 3.70 -3.05 -7.39
C LEU A 127 3.39 -4.55 -7.39
N LEU A 128 3.91 -5.31 -6.44
CA LEU A 128 3.67 -6.74 -6.37
C LEU A 128 2.20 -7.06 -6.12
N SER A 129 1.54 -6.32 -5.24
CA SER A 129 0.10 -6.43 -5.01
C SER A 129 -0.72 -6.08 -6.26
N ALA A 130 -0.29 -5.07 -7.03
CA ALA A 130 -0.94 -4.70 -8.28
C ALA A 130 -0.82 -5.84 -9.31
N ILE A 131 0.37 -6.40 -9.51
CA ILE A 131 0.62 -7.54 -10.43
C ILE A 131 -0.16 -8.78 -9.99
N GLN A 132 -0.19 -9.10 -8.69
CA GLN A 132 -0.88 -10.27 -8.16
C GLN A 132 -2.38 -10.29 -8.52
N HIS A 133 -3.00 -9.11 -8.56
CA HIS A 133 -4.44 -8.96 -8.84
C HIS A 133 -4.74 -8.43 -10.25
N ALA A 134 -3.71 -8.24 -11.07
CA ALA A 134 -3.86 -7.72 -12.42
C ALA A 134 -4.63 -8.71 -13.32
N ILE A 135 -5.29 -8.16 -14.34
CA ILE A 135 -5.97 -8.91 -15.39
C ILE A 135 -5.21 -8.65 -16.69
N PRO A 136 -4.82 -9.70 -17.45
CA PRO A 136 -4.06 -9.53 -18.68
C PRO A 136 -4.95 -8.94 -19.78
N LEU A 137 -4.39 -7.97 -20.50
CA LEU A 137 -4.94 -7.45 -21.76
C LEU A 137 -4.09 -7.91 -22.95
N ALA A 138 -2.78 -8.14 -22.72
CA ALA A 138 -1.84 -8.77 -23.63
C ALA A 138 -0.72 -9.44 -22.82
N GLY A 139 -0.05 -10.46 -23.38
CA GLY A 139 1.08 -11.14 -22.72
C GLY A 139 0.66 -11.95 -21.48
N ALA A 140 -0.44 -12.69 -21.56
CA ALA A 140 -1.01 -13.42 -20.42
C ALA A 140 -0.04 -14.40 -19.77
N ASP A 141 0.77 -15.11 -20.55
CA ASP A 141 1.73 -16.11 -20.05
C ASP A 141 2.77 -15.50 -19.12
N LEU A 142 3.24 -14.27 -19.42
CA LEU A 142 4.19 -13.55 -18.60
C LEU A 142 3.54 -13.15 -17.26
N LEU A 143 2.32 -12.61 -17.32
CA LEU A 143 1.58 -12.24 -16.11
C LEU A 143 1.31 -13.46 -15.23
N GLU A 144 0.87 -14.58 -15.82
CA GLU A 144 0.62 -15.83 -15.09
C GLU A 144 1.89 -16.34 -14.39
N ALA A 145 3.04 -16.32 -15.08
CA ALA A 145 4.32 -16.68 -14.48
C ALA A 145 4.68 -15.82 -13.28
N TRP A 146 4.44 -14.51 -13.34
CA TRP A 146 4.63 -13.62 -12.20
C TRP A 146 3.63 -13.87 -11.07
N GLN A 147 2.35 -14.09 -11.39
CA GLN A 147 1.32 -14.37 -10.40
C GLN A 147 1.59 -15.68 -9.64
N VAL A 148 2.06 -16.71 -10.35
CA VAL A 148 2.51 -17.97 -9.72
C VAL A 148 3.65 -17.71 -8.73
N ARG A 149 4.66 -16.92 -9.09
CA ARG A 149 5.74 -16.53 -8.17
C ARG A 149 5.21 -15.76 -6.96
N LEU A 150 4.29 -14.81 -7.16
CA LEU A 150 3.73 -13.96 -6.10
C LEU A 150 2.81 -14.72 -5.13
N ASN A 151 2.30 -15.89 -5.51
CA ASN A 151 1.55 -16.74 -4.59
C ASN A 151 2.43 -17.39 -3.50
N HIS A 152 3.76 -17.34 -3.67
CA HIS A 152 4.73 -17.81 -2.68
C HIS A 152 5.22 -16.68 -1.77
N TYR A 153 4.34 -16.14 -0.94
CA TYR A 153 4.74 -15.21 0.11
C TYR A 153 5.45 -15.98 1.23
N THR A 154 6.76 -15.78 1.38
CA THR A 154 7.60 -16.59 2.28
C THR A 154 7.40 -16.22 3.76
N ASP A 155 7.71 -17.15 4.66
CA ASP A 155 7.70 -16.88 6.11
C ASP A 155 8.78 -15.88 6.51
N GLU A 156 9.92 -15.88 5.79
CA GLU A 156 10.99 -14.89 5.97
C GLU A 156 10.50 -13.48 5.68
N LEU A 157 9.80 -13.27 4.56
CA LEU A 157 9.21 -12.00 4.21
C LEU A 157 8.14 -11.58 5.23
N ALA A 158 7.30 -12.52 5.68
CA ALA A 158 6.29 -12.25 6.70
C ALA A 158 6.93 -11.75 8.01
N ARG A 159 7.99 -12.43 8.46
CA ARG A 159 8.77 -12.00 9.64
C ARG A 159 9.45 -10.65 9.43
N ALA A 160 10.01 -10.40 8.25
CA ALA A 160 10.64 -9.12 7.93
C ALA A 160 9.61 -7.98 7.97
N MET A 161 8.43 -8.17 7.37
CA MET A 161 7.33 -7.21 7.42
C MET A 161 6.91 -6.88 8.84
N VAL A 162 6.68 -7.90 9.68
CA VAL A 162 6.26 -7.67 11.06
C VAL A 162 7.37 -6.99 11.87
N ARG A 163 8.62 -7.49 11.84
CA ARG A 163 9.73 -6.88 12.57
C ARG A 163 10.02 -5.44 12.14
N GLY A 164 9.99 -5.18 10.85
CA GLY A 164 10.29 -3.86 10.29
C GLY A 164 9.25 -2.79 10.68
N HIS A 165 8.02 -3.21 10.97
CA HIS A 165 6.92 -2.31 11.29
C HIS A 165 6.44 -2.39 12.75
N LEU A 166 6.91 -3.34 13.56
CA LEU A 166 6.55 -3.45 14.97
C LEU A 166 7.21 -2.37 15.86
N SER A 167 7.53 -1.24 15.27
CA SER A 167 8.17 -0.09 15.91
C SER A 167 7.22 1.08 15.93
N PHE A 168 6.53 1.29 17.05
CA PHE A 168 5.56 2.37 17.22
C PHE A 168 6.18 3.75 17.49
N GLY A 169 7.44 3.96 17.09
CA GLY A 169 8.17 5.21 17.34
C GLY A 169 8.58 5.40 18.82
N PRO A 170 9.46 6.36 19.14
CA PRO A 170 9.88 6.60 20.53
C PRO A 170 8.80 7.26 21.39
N GLU A 171 7.60 7.54 20.86
CA GLU A 171 6.85 8.69 21.35
C GLU A 171 5.37 8.38 21.49
N LEU A 172 5.05 7.56 22.49
CA LEU A 172 3.68 7.54 23.01
C LEU A 172 3.42 8.80 23.86
N TRP A 173 3.61 9.98 23.24
CA TRP A 173 3.19 11.25 23.84
C TRP A 173 1.71 11.54 23.59
N LEU A 174 0.97 10.53 23.16
CA LEU A 174 -0.42 10.66 22.77
C LEU A 174 -1.26 11.31 23.90
N GLU A 175 -1.12 10.83 25.13
CA GLU A 175 -1.83 11.38 26.28
C GLU A 175 -1.50 12.86 26.49
N MET A 176 -0.21 13.22 26.42
CA MET A 176 0.22 14.61 26.55
C MET A 176 -0.31 15.50 25.43
N LEU A 177 -0.29 15.02 24.18
CA LEU A 177 -0.82 15.78 23.05
C LEU A 177 -2.33 15.99 23.19
N ALA A 178 -3.05 14.94 23.62
CA ALA A 178 -4.49 15.01 23.85
C ALA A 178 -4.85 15.98 24.99
N GLU A 179 -4.16 15.90 26.15
CA GLU A 179 -4.40 16.77 27.29
C GLU A 179 -4.08 18.25 27.00
N ARG A 180 -3.09 18.51 26.14
CA ARG A 180 -2.73 19.86 25.71
C ARG A 180 -3.59 20.41 24.57
N GLY A 181 -4.46 19.59 23.98
CA GLY A 181 -5.25 19.97 22.81
C GLY A 181 -4.43 20.14 21.53
N GLU A 182 -3.25 19.51 21.45
CA GLU A 182 -2.36 19.55 20.28
C GLU A 182 -2.85 18.60 19.20
N ILE A 183 -3.94 18.98 18.53
CA ILE A 183 -4.73 18.12 17.64
C ILE A 183 -3.94 17.70 16.39
N LEU A 184 -3.21 18.66 15.74
CA LEU A 184 -2.47 18.34 14.51
C LEU A 184 -1.40 17.27 14.71
N PRO A 185 -0.44 17.40 15.67
CA PRO A 185 0.54 16.34 15.91
C PRO A 185 -0.09 15.07 16.47
N LEU A 186 -1.19 15.15 17.23
CA LEU A 186 -1.90 13.96 17.71
C LEU A 186 -2.43 13.12 16.54
N TYR A 187 -3.11 13.74 15.59
CA TYR A 187 -3.67 13.02 14.43
C TYR A 187 -2.59 12.57 13.45
N ASP A 188 -1.48 13.28 13.32
CA ASP A 188 -0.31 12.79 12.57
C ASP A 188 0.23 11.49 13.16
N VAL A 189 0.33 11.40 14.50
CA VAL A 189 0.74 10.16 15.18
C VAL A 189 -0.33 9.06 15.01
N PHE A 190 -1.61 9.38 15.10
CA PHE A 190 -2.69 8.41 14.84
C PHE A 190 -2.59 7.81 13.43
N CYS A 191 -2.37 8.64 12.41
CA CYS A 191 -2.16 8.17 11.04
C CYS A 191 -0.95 7.23 10.95
N LYS A 192 0.19 7.62 11.51
CA LYS A 192 1.41 6.80 11.53
C LYS A 192 1.19 5.45 12.21
N ILE A 193 0.54 5.43 13.37
CA ILE A 193 0.18 4.18 14.06
C ILE A 193 -0.73 3.35 13.17
N GLY A 194 -1.76 3.93 12.56
CA GLY A 194 -2.68 3.21 11.68
C GLY A 194 -1.96 2.51 10.51
N TYR A 195 -1.05 3.20 9.83
CA TYR A 195 -0.22 2.61 8.76
C TYR A 195 0.69 1.50 9.27
N VAL A 196 1.33 1.69 10.41
CA VAL A 196 2.18 0.67 11.04
C VAL A 196 1.37 -0.57 11.40
N LEU A 197 0.21 -0.41 12.03
CA LEU A 197 -0.67 -1.53 12.39
C LEU A 197 -1.13 -2.29 11.14
N LEU A 198 -1.51 -1.57 10.07
CA LEU A 198 -1.91 -2.18 8.81
C LEU A 198 -0.75 -3.00 8.20
N ALA A 199 0.47 -2.46 8.18
CA ALA A 199 1.63 -3.17 7.66
C ALA A 199 1.96 -4.44 8.46
N VAL A 200 1.87 -4.39 9.81
CA VAL A 200 2.03 -5.57 10.67
C VAL A 200 0.95 -6.61 10.38
N LEU A 201 -0.32 -6.19 10.27
CA LEU A 201 -1.41 -7.10 9.94
C LEU A 201 -1.24 -7.75 8.56
N LEU A 202 -0.80 -6.99 7.56
CA LEU A 202 -0.51 -7.53 6.22
C LEU A 202 0.61 -8.57 6.26
N GLY A 203 1.71 -8.28 6.96
CA GLY A 203 2.80 -9.24 7.18
C GLY A 203 2.33 -10.52 7.88
N LEU A 204 1.56 -10.38 8.95
CA LEU A 204 1.00 -11.50 9.72
C LEU A 204 0.08 -12.39 8.85
N ASN A 205 -0.62 -11.80 7.89
CA ASN A 205 -1.51 -12.49 6.97
C ASN A 205 -0.87 -12.87 5.62
N ARG A 206 0.42 -12.64 5.43
CA ARG A 206 1.16 -12.92 4.17
C ARG A 206 0.49 -12.25 2.97
N ARG A 207 0.26 -10.92 3.10
CA ARG A 207 -0.34 -10.10 2.06
C ARG A 207 0.61 -8.99 1.67
N TYR A 208 0.81 -8.77 0.38
CA TYR A 208 1.48 -7.58 -0.11
C TYR A 208 0.64 -6.34 0.18
N HIS A 209 1.28 -5.23 0.50
CA HIS A 209 0.59 -3.98 0.78
C HIS A 209 -0.11 -3.46 -0.49
N PRO A 210 -1.43 -3.29 -0.49
CA PRO A 210 -2.17 -2.92 -1.71
C PRO A 210 -2.22 -1.41 -1.99
N GLY A 211 -1.57 -0.58 -1.19
CA GLY A 211 -1.73 0.86 -1.12
C GLY A 211 -2.64 1.29 0.03
N ASP A 212 -2.81 2.60 0.18
CA ASP A 212 -3.50 3.20 1.34
C ASP A 212 -5.00 3.40 1.12
N LYS A 213 -5.50 3.02 -0.05
CA LYS A 213 -6.93 3.05 -0.38
C LYS A 213 -7.60 1.71 -0.06
N TRP A 214 -8.91 1.71 0.12
CA TRP A 214 -9.72 0.50 0.29
C TRP A 214 -9.35 -0.33 1.54
N VAL A 215 -8.98 0.35 2.63
CA VAL A 215 -8.51 -0.29 3.87
C VAL A 215 -9.57 -1.22 4.45
N ASP A 216 -10.86 -0.87 4.38
CA ASP A 216 -11.97 -1.72 4.85
C ASP A 216 -11.99 -3.08 4.16
N GLN A 217 -11.93 -3.09 2.80
CA GLN A 217 -11.93 -4.33 2.04
C GLN A 217 -10.64 -5.12 2.27
N THR A 218 -9.52 -4.42 2.38
CA THR A 218 -8.23 -5.05 2.66
C THR A 218 -8.29 -5.79 3.99
N VAL A 219 -8.68 -5.12 5.06
CA VAL A 219 -8.74 -5.72 6.40
C VAL A 219 -9.82 -6.79 6.50
N ALA A 220 -10.97 -6.61 5.86
CA ALA A 220 -12.04 -7.63 5.84
C ALA A 220 -11.59 -8.96 5.19
N SER A 221 -10.55 -8.94 4.37
CA SER A 221 -9.97 -10.14 3.75
C SER A 221 -8.91 -10.84 4.61
N LEU A 222 -8.48 -10.24 5.73
CA LEU A 222 -7.46 -10.78 6.60
C LEU A 222 -8.04 -11.82 7.57
N ARG A 223 -7.28 -12.89 7.79
CA ARG A 223 -7.62 -13.92 8.78
C ARG A 223 -7.37 -13.44 10.21
N TYR A 224 -6.29 -12.69 10.40
CA TYR A 224 -5.84 -12.21 11.70
C TYR A 224 -5.89 -10.69 11.71
N ALA A 225 -6.90 -10.14 12.37
CA ALA A 225 -7.07 -8.71 12.61
C ALA A 225 -7.90 -8.50 13.89
N PRO A 226 -7.70 -7.41 14.63
CA PRO A 226 -8.57 -7.04 15.73
C PRO A 226 -10.03 -6.92 15.28
N PRO A 227 -10.99 -7.32 16.09
CA PRO A 227 -12.40 -7.12 15.78
C PRO A 227 -12.72 -5.65 15.49
N GLN A 228 -13.45 -5.39 14.41
CA GLN A 228 -13.84 -4.03 14.01
C GLN A 228 -12.66 -3.06 13.85
N PHE A 229 -11.49 -3.55 13.44
CA PHE A 229 -10.25 -2.78 13.38
C PHE A 229 -10.44 -1.41 12.70
N VAL A 230 -10.94 -1.38 11.46
CA VAL A 230 -11.06 -0.14 10.69
C VAL A 230 -12.11 0.81 11.28
N SER A 231 -13.25 0.28 11.73
CA SER A 231 -14.29 1.09 12.39
C SER A 231 -13.75 1.75 13.68
N ARG A 232 -12.99 1.02 14.47
CA ARG A 232 -12.35 1.53 15.69
C ARG A 232 -11.26 2.53 15.38
N LEU A 233 -10.40 2.22 14.41
CA LEU A 233 -9.35 3.14 13.94
C LEU A 233 -9.98 4.47 13.50
N ASN A 234 -11.00 4.43 12.66
CA ASN A 234 -11.70 5.63 12.21
C ASN A 234 -12.37 6.39 13.36
N SER A 235 -12.96 5.67 14.33
CA SER A 235 -13.61 6.30 15.48
C SER A 235 -12.64 7.14 16.33
N ALA A 236 -11.37 6.74 16.42
CA ALA A 236 -10.37 7.48 17.19
C ALA A 236 -10.20 8.95 16.73
N PHE A 237 -10.47 9.24 15.46
CA PHE A 237 -10.40 10.59 14.89
C PHE A 237 -11.67 11.44 15.15
N HIS A 238 -12.75 10.83 15.64
CA HIS A 238 -14.05 11.49 15.84
C HIS A 238 -14.46 11.58 17.31
N LEU A 239 -13.80 10.83 18.18
CA LEU A 239 -13.98 10.88 19.63
C LEU A 239 -13.24 12.09 20.22
N ASP A 240 -13.49 12.38 21.50
CA ASP A 240 -12.62 13.32 22.20
C ASP A 240 -11.17 12.79 22.21
N PRO A 241 -10.16 13.67 22.25
CA PRO A 241 -8.77 13.28 22.11
C PRO A 241 -8.30 12.19 23.06
N ILE A 242 -8.72 12.25 24.33
CA ILE A 242 -8.33 11.26 25.36
C ILE A 242 -8.91 9.88 25.06
N THR A 243 -10.19 9.83 24.73
CA THR A 243 -10.86 8.58 24.34
C THR A 243 -10.27 8.03 23.01
N GLY A 244 -9.94 8.91 22.07
CA GLY A 244 -9.25 8.52 20.82
C GLY A 244 -7.91 7.85 21.11
N VAL A 245 -7.11 8.37 22.02
CA VAL A 245 -5.85 7.76 22.49
C VAL A 245 -6.07 6.38 23.07
N GLN A 246 -7.10 6.20 23.90
CA GLN A 246 -7.43 4.88 24.49
C GLN A 246 -7.76 3.85 23.41
N VAL A 247 -8.53 4.25 22.39
CA VAL A 247 -8.85 3.36 21.25
C VAL A 247 -7.58 2.98 20.50
N MET A 248 -6.70 3.93 20.19
CA MET A 248 -5.44 3.67 19.50
C MET A 248 -4.53 2.72 20.28
N ASN A 249 -4.36 2.97 21.59
CA ASN A 249 -3.57 2.12 22.47
C ASN A 249 -4.15 0.69 22.55
N GLY A 250 -5.47 0.55 22.61
CA GLY A 250 -6.14 -0.76 22.57
C GLY A 250 -5.88 -1.52 21.27
N LEU A 251 -5.91 -0.84 20.11
CA LEU A 251 -5.60 -1.46 18.82
C LEU A 251 -4.14 -1.91 18.75
N VAL A 252 -3.21 -1.11 19.24
CA VAL A 252 -1.77 -1.45 19.31
C VAL A 252 -1.58 -2.71 20.16
N GLU A 253 -2.17 -2.75 21.34
CA GLU A 253 -2.07 -3.90 22.26
C GLU A 253 -2.61 -5.19 21.62
N GLU A 254 -3.78 -5.13 21.00
CA GLU A 254 -4.39 -6.28 20.34
C GLU A 254 -3.54 -6.79 19.17
N VAL A 255 -2.91 -5.89 18.38
CA VAL A 255 -2.02 -6.30 17.29
C VAL A 255 -0.74 -6.95 17.85
N ILE A 256 -0.17 -6.44 18.94
CA ILE A 256 0.97 -7.09 19.61
C ILE A 256 0.60 -8.52 20.06
N VAL A 257 -0.56 -8.69 20.69
CA VAL A 257 -1.05 -10.01 21.10
C VAL A 257 -1.23 -10.95 19.90
N LEU A 258 -1.73 -10.46 18.76
CA LEU A 258 -1.82 -11.26 17.54
C LEU A 258 -0.45 -11.71 17.04
N VAL A 259 0.56 -10.83 17.09
CA VAL A 259 1.94 -11.18 16.73
C VAL A 259 2.48 -12.27 17.67
N GLU A 260 2.36 -12.10 18.98
CA GLU A 260 2.81 -13.06 19.97
C GLU A 260 2.13 -14.43 19.81
N THR A 261 0.86 -14.43 19.42
CA THR A 261 0.08 -15.65 19.23
C THR A 261 0.45 -16.41 17.96
N HIS A 262 0.70 -15.68 16.85
CA HIS A 262 0.83 -16.28 15.51
C HIS A 262 2.25 -16.28 14.97
N MET A 263 3.16 -15.49 15.56
CA MET A 263 4.59 -15.42 15.28
C MET A 263 5.41 -15.33 16.57
N PRO A 264 5.34 -16.33 17.46
CA PRO A 264 5.98 -16.29 18.79
C PRO A 264 7.51 -16.16 18.73
N GLU A 265 8.11 -16.40 17.58
CA GLU A 265 9.54 -16.18 17.32
C GLU A 265 9.94 -14.70 17.14
N ILE A 266 8.96 -13.80 17.05
CA ILE A 266 9.21 -12.35 16.97
C ILE A 266 9.25 -11.77 18.37
N ASP A 267 10.38 -11.13 18.69
CA ASP A 267 10.54 -10.41 19.95
C ASP A 267 9.69 -9.13 19.95
N THR A 268 8.69 -9.08 20.82
CA THR A 268 7.79 -7.94 21.01
C THR A 268 8.16 -7.07 22.20
N SER A 269 9.21 -7.41 22.94
CA SER A 269 9.58 -6.75 24.21
C SER A 269 9.74 -5.23 24.05
N GLN A 270 10.40 -4.78 22.99
CA GLN A 270 10.58 -3.36 22.71
C GLN A 270 9.26 -2.65 22.39
N ALA A 271 8.37 -3.30 21.65
CA ALA A 271 7.03 -2.75 21.36
C ALA A 271 6.21 -2.64 22.65
N ARG A 272 6.23 -3.66 23.51
CA ARG A 272 5.59 -3.67 24.81
C ARG A 272 6.12 -2.58 25.74
N GLU A 273 7.44 -2.49 25.88
CA GLU A 273 8.07 -1.43 26.69
C GLU A 273 7.59 -0.03 26.28
N ARG A 274 7.48 0.21 24.99
CA ARG A 274 7.01 1.50 24.44
C ARG A 274 5.55 1.77 24.76
N VAL A 275 4.69 0.75 24.67
CA VAL A 275 3.26 0.87 25.01
C VAL A 275 3.05 1.08 26.52
N GLU A 276 3.84 0.44 27.36
CA GLU A 276 3.77 0.53 28.83
C GLU A 276 4.44 1.79 29.37
N LYS A 277 5.40 2.38 28.63
CA LYS A 277 6.14 3.55 29.08
C LYS A 277 5.21 4.73 29.27
N ARG A 278 5.21 5.28 30.47
CA ARG A 278 4.47 6.50 30.81
C ARG A 278 5.43 7.67 31.01
N ARG A 279 4.99 8.86 30.59
CA ARG A 279 5.74 10.08 30.83
C ARG A 279 5.68 10.44 32.32
N LEU A 280 6.82 10.83 32.89
CA LEU A 280 6.84 11.40 34.24
C LEU A 280 6.11 12.75 34.23
N LEU A 281 5.22 12.95 35.16
CA LEU A 281 4.47 14.21 35.36
C LEU A 281 5.00 14.94 36.54
N TRP A 282 5.15 16.26 36.42
CA TRP A 282 5.58 17.16 37.47
C TRP A 282 4.45 18.14 37.80
N TYR A 283 3.96 18.08 39.01
CA TYR A 283 2.87 18.96 39.49
C TYR A 283 3.36 20.16 40.29
N GLY A 284 4.66 20.30 40.45
CA GLY A 284 5.30 21.39 41.17
C GLY A 284 6.83 21.30 41.16
N PRO A 285 7.54 22.32 41.66
CA PRO A 285 9.00 22.28 41.77
C PRO A 285 9.43 21.19 42.77
N PRO A 286 10.58 20.53 42.56
CA PRO A 286 11.12 19.58 43.51
C PRO A 286 11.42 20.30 44.85
N PRO A 287 11.28 19.61 45.99
CA PRO A 287 11.44 20.22 47.34
C PRO A 287 12.80 20.89 47.61
N THR A 288 13.82 20.56 46.82
CA THR A 288 15.19 21.03 46.97
C THR A 288 15.54 22.24 46.09
N VAL A 289 14.62 22.70 45.22
CA VAL A 289 14.84 23.92 44.43
C VAL A 289 14.32 25.09 45.24
N LEU A 290 15.23 25.72 45.99
CA LEU A 290 15.00 27.06 46.57
C LEU A 290 14.98 28.05 45.39
N LEU A 291 13.85 28.72 45.18
CA LEU A 291 13.71 29.85 44.25
C LEU A 291 14.48 31.07 44.77
#